data_5bc24f45396f93ae779ee215274d5495
#
_entry.id   5bc24f45396f93ae779ee215274d5495
#
_cell.length_a   1.000
_cell.length_b   1.000
_cell.length_c   1.000
_cell.angle_alpha   90.00
_cell.angle_beta   90.00
_cell.angle_gamma   90.00
#
_symmetry.space_group_name_H-M   'P 1'
#
loop_
_entity.id
_entity.type
_entity.pdbx_description
1 polymer ?
#
loop_
_entity_poly.entity_id
_entity_poly.type
_entity_poly.pdbx_seq_one_letter_code
_entity_poly.pdbx_strand_id
1 'polypeptide(L)'
;MIIKFDEIELSHLPNFKGGEKEFAANMFFDGTNRMFKGCLVPGASIGLHTHEDSCEVIFVLSGKGGIYERGPQEAELTYKEVLPGDCLYCPKGHTHSLVNPEGSLEDLVFYAVVPVQ
;
A
#
# COMPACT_ATOMS: atom_id res chain seq x y z
N MET A 1 -6.50 19.93 11.05
CA MET A 1 -5.44 19.33 11.87
C MET A 1 -4.25 18.96 11.01
N ILE A 2 -3.08 18.91 11.58
CA ILE A 2 -1.88 18.49 10.87
C ILE A 2 -1.44 17.14 11.44
N ILE A 3 -1.25 16.16 10.55
CA ILE A 3 -0.75 14.85 10.94
C ILE A 3 0.71 14.77 10.51
N LYS A 4 1.60 14.64 11.49
CA LYS A 4 3.04 14.51 11.25
C LYS A 4 3.41 13.04 11.37
N PHE A 5 3.42 12.33 10.25
CA PHE A 5 3.60 10.88 10.24
C PHE A 5 4.91 10.47 10.91
N ASP A 6 5.99 11.24 10.72
CA ASP A 6 7.29 10.89 11.29
C ASP A 6 7.33 10.99 12.82
N GLU A 7 6.32 11.61 13.44
CA GLU A 7 6.15 11.67 14.89
C GLU A 7 5.29 10.54 15.44
N ILE A 8 4.69 9.73 14.56
CA ILE A 8 3.92 8.55 14.95
C ILE A 8 4.85 7.35 15.03
N GLU A 9 4.73 6.56 16.08
CA GLU A 9 5.52 5.34 16.22
C GLU A 9 5.36 4.43 15.01
N LEU A 10 6.48 3.93 14.49
CA LEU A 10 6.48 3.03 13.36
C LEU A 10 5.92 1.67 13.77
N SER A 11 4.88 1.22 13.09
CA SER A 11 4.31 -0.11 13.26
C SER A 11 4.99 -1.08 12.30
N HIS A 12 5.29 -2.28 12.79
CA HIS A 12 5.90 -3.35 12.02
C HIS A 12 4.88 -4.47 11.85
N LEU A 13 4.46 -4.75 10.63
CA LEU A 13 3.39 -5.69 10.32
C LEU A 13 3.95 -6.83 9.44
N PRO A 14 4.47 -7.91 10.08
CA PRO A 14 5.06 -9.00 9.33
C PRO A 14 3.99 -9.76 8.54
N ASN A 15 4.32 -10.12 7.31
CA ASN A 15 3.45 -10.88 6.40
C ASN A 15 2.05 -10.26 6.28
N PHE A 16 1.99 -8.93 6.19
CA PHE A 16 0.73 -8.20 6.21
C PHE A 16 -0.15 -8.63 5.03
N LYS A 17 -1.39 -9.01 5.32
CA LYS A 17 -2.35 -9.52 4.33
C LYS A 17 -1.83 -10.75 3.55
N GLY A 18 -0.91 -11.51 4.16
CA GLY A 18 -0.29 -12.65 3.49
C GLY A 18 0.89 -12.32 2.59
N GLY A 19 1.39 -11.09 2.68
CA GLY A 19 2.55 -10.65 1.89
C GLY A 19 3.88 -11.19 2.41
N GLU A 20 4.95 -10.79 1.74
CA GLU A 20 6.31 -11.17 2.08
C GLU A 20 6.97 -10.13 2.98
N LYS A 21 7.86 -10.60 3.84
CA LYS A 21 8.58 -9.77 4.80
C LYS A 21 7.63 -8.91 5.62
N GLU A 22 7.94 -7.64 5.79
CA GLU A 22 7.22 -6.76 6.69
C GLU A 22 6.76 -5.51 5.95
N PHE A 23 5.54 -5.07 6.27
CA PHE A 23 5.06 -3.74 5.94
C PHE A 23 5.27 -2.84 7.15
N ALA A 24 6.01 -1.76 6.99
CA ALA A 24 6.22 -0.79 8.05
C ALA A 24 5.42 0.47 7.78
N ALA A 25 4.77 1.01 8.80
CA ALA A 25 3.91 2.17 8.62
C ALA A 25 3.85 3.06 9.85
N ASN A 26 3.87 4.38 9.62
CA ASN A 26 3.45 5.37 10.59
C ASN A 26 1.97 5.62 10.33
N MET A 27 1.10 5.03 11.13
CA MET A 27 -0.32 4.95 10.83
C MET A 27 -1.17 5.81 11.75
N PHE A 28 -2.04 6.62 11.16
CA PHE A 28 -3.05 7.39 11.84
C PHE A 28 -4.43 6.81 11.53
N PHE A 29 -5.18 6.53 12.60
CA PHE A 29 -6.55 6.04 12.49
C PHE A 29 -7.48 6.97 13.24
N ASP A 30 -8.51 7.49 12.55
CA ASP A 30 -9.45 8.44 13.16
C ASP A 30 -10.69 7.78 13.78
N GLY A 31 -10.71 6.45 13.83
CA GLY A 31 -11.86 5.66 14.26
C GLY A 31 -12.62 5.06 13.09
N THR A 32 -12.40 5.55 11.89
CA THR A 32 -13.07 5.11 10.67
C THR A 32 -12.08 4.94 9.51
N ASN A 33 -11.30 5.99 9.25
CA ASN A 33 -10.39 6.04 8.12
C ASN A 33 -8.95 5.88 8.58
N ARG A 34 -8.11 5.33 7.70
CA ARG A 34 -6.67 5.20 7.94
C ARG A 34 -5.90 6.06 6.97
N MET A 35 -4.84 6.69 7.48
CA MET A 35 -3.87 7.43 6.69
C MET A 35 -2.50 7.03 7.20
N PHE A 36 -1.56 6.80 6.30
CA PHE A 36 -0.24 6.36 6.74
C PHE A 36 0.85 6.69 5.74
N LYS A 37 2.07 6.75 6.27
CA LYS A 37 3.29 6.70 5.48
C LYS A 37 3.82 5.29 5.58
N GLY A 38 3.93 4.61 4.45
CA GLY A 38 4.31 3.21 4.38
C GLY A 38 5.68 3.00 3.77
N CYS A 39 6.29 1.88 4.11
CA CYS A 39 7.59 1.47 3.58
C CYS A 39 7.62 -0.03 3.35
N LEU A 40 8.09 -0.43 2.17
CA LEU A 40 8.37 -1.81 1.81
C LEU A 40 9.84 -1.91 1.40
N VAL A 41 10.63 -2.68 2.14
CA VAL A 41 12.01 -2.97 1.76
C VAL A 41 12.05 -3.92 0.55
N PRO A 42 13.18 -4.03 -0.17
CA PRO A 42 13.26 -4.98 -1.28
C PRO A 42 12.82 -6.39 -0.91
N GLY A 43 11.93 -6.96 -1.72
CA GLY A 43 11.32 -8.27 -1.48
C GLY A 43 10.07 -8.25 -0.60
N ALA A 44 9.74 -7.12 0.02
CA ALA A 44 8.55 -7.00 0.85
C ALA A 44 7.31 -6.72 0.01
N SER A 45 6.16 -7.13 0.51
CA SER A 45 4.88 -6.87 -0.15
C SER A 45 3.73 -6.81 0.84
N ILE A 46 2.70 -6.05 0.46
CA ILE A 46 1.39 -6.15 1.08
C ILE A 46 0.62 -7.18 0.28
N GLY A 47 0.17 -8.25 0.94
CA GLY A 47 -0.47 -9.37 0.24
C GLY A 47 -1.77 -8.96 -0.46
N LEU A 48 -2.20 -9.81 -1.37
CA LEU A 48 -3.40 -9.58 -2.17
C LEU A 48 -4.62 -9.50 -1.28
N HIS A 49 -5.39 -8.40 -1.39
CA HIS A 49 -6.60 -8.19 -0.60
C HIS A 49 -7.61 -7.32 -1.34
N THR A 50 -8.87 -7.49 -0.98
CA THR A 50 -10.00 -6.78 -1.58
C THR A 50 -10.51 -5.71 -0.63
N HIS A 51 -10.73 -4.50 -1.13
CA HIS A 51 -11.38 -3.41 -0.37
C HIS A 51 -12.89 -3.52 -0.53
N GLU A 52 -13.56 -4.18 0.41
CA GLU A 52 -15.01 -4.44 0.29
C GLU A 52 -15.87 -3.25 0.69
N ASP A 53 -15.43 -2.47 1.68
CA ASP A 53 -16.18 -1.34 2.21
C ASP A 53 -15.35 -0.05 2.30
N SER A 54 -14.28 0.01 1.54
CA SER A 54 -13.38 1.15 1.46
C SER A 54 -12.79 1.25 0.06
N CYS A 55 -12.10 2.35 -0.20
CA CYS A 55 -11.16 2.43 -1.32
C CYS A 55 -9.77 2.70 -0.73
N GLU A 56 -8.76 2.71 -1.58
CA GLU A 56 -7.42 3.13 -1.16
C GLU A 56 -6.79 4.00 -2.22
N VAL A 57 -6.11 5.06 -1.78
CA VAL A 57 -5.33 5.94 -2.63
C VAL A 57 -3.89 5.93 -2.12
N ILE A 58 -2.94 5.62 -2.98
CA ILE A 58 -1.52 5.53 -2.63
C ILE A 58 -0.75 6.51 -3.51
N PHE A 59 0.09 7.34 -2.88
CA PHE A 59 1.01 8.24 -3.58
C PHE A 59 2.43 7.76 -3.39
N VAL A 60 3.10 7.36 -4.46
CA VAL A 60 4.49 6.89 -4.40
C VAL A 60 5.42 8.08 -4.23
N LEU A 61 6.25 8.05 -3.18
CA LEU A 61 7.20 9.13 -2.86
C LEU A 61 8.59 8.83 -3.39
N SER A 62 9.09 7.62 -3.16
CA SER A 62 10.44 7.23 -3.56
C SER A 62 10.54 5.73 -3.75
N GLY A 63 11.56 5.30 -4.48
CA GLY A 63 11.76 3.91 -4.83
C GLY A 63 10.93 3.52 -6.04
N LYS A 64 10.99 2.24 -6.37
CA LYS A 64 10.21 1.63 -7.45
C LYS A 64 9.52 0.41 -6.90
N GLY A 65 8.39 0.05 -7.49
CA GLY A 65 7.69 -1.14 -7.07
C GLY A 65 6.79 -1.65 -8.17
N GLY A 66 5.86 -2.49 -7.79
CA GLY A 66 4.83 -3.01 -8.68
C GLY A 66 3.51 -3.13 -7.97
N ILE A 67 2.46 -3.14 -8.74
CA ILE A 67 1.09 -3.29 -8.26
C ILE A 67 0.41 -4.41 -9.04
N TYR A 68 -0.09 -5.42 -8.32
CA TYR A 68 -1.02 -6.39 -8.87
C TYR A 68 -2.42 -5.88 -8.60
N GLU A 69 -3.30 -5.93 -9.60
CA GLU A 69 -4.66 -5.43 -9.43
C GLU A 69 -5.66 -6.14 -10.34
N ARG A 70 -6.90 -6.19 -9.88
CA ARG A 70 -8.05 -6.61 -10.68
C ARG A 70 -9.32 -5.96 -10.16
N GLY A 71 -10.28 -5.75 -11.07
CA GLY A 71 -11.62 -5.31 -10.71
C GLY A 71 -12.50 -6.47 -10.25
N PRO A 72 -13.71 -6.18 -9.72
CA PRO A 72 -14.57 -7.20 -9.12
C PRO A 72 -15.08 -8.26 -10.09
N GLN A 73 -15.12 -7.94 -11.38
CA GLN A 73 -15.60 -8.87 -12.42
C GLN A 73 -14.44 -9.52 -13.19
N GLU A 74 -13.21 -9.22 -12.83
CA GLU A 74 -12.04 -9.74 -13.53
C GLU A 74 -11.49 -10.98 -12.81
N ALA A 75 -11.16 -12.02 -13.58
CA ALA A 75 -10.59 -13.24 -13.04
C ALA A 75 -9.08 -13.16 -12.88
N GLU A 76 -8.43 -12.39 -13.73
CA GLU A 76 -6.96 -12.33 -13.80
C GLU A 76 -6.41 -11.02 -13.25
N LEU A 77 -5.26 -11.13 -12.57
CA LEU A 77 -4.52 -9.97 -12.10
C LEU A 77 -3.70 -9.37 -13.25
N THR A 78 -3.62 -8.04 -13.27
CA THR A 78 -2.64 -7.32 -14.09
C THR A 78 -1.50 -6.87 -13.17
N TYR A 79 -0.30 -6.72 -13.74
CA TYR A 79 0.86 -6.18 -13.02
C TYR A 79 1.36 -4.95 -13.73
N LYS A 80 1.63 -3.90 -12.97
CA LYS A 80 2.18 -2.65 -13.50
C LYS A 80 3.32 -2.16 -12.62
N GLU A 81 4.37 -1.62 -13.23
CA GLU A 81 5.43 -0.96 -12.49
C GLU A 81 4.92 0.36 -11.94
N VAL A 82 5.33 0.71 -10.73
CA VAL A 82 5.01 1.99 -10.10
C VAL A 82 6.28 2.78 -9.83
N LEU A 83 6.20 4.09 -10.03
CA LEU A 83 7.32 5.02 -9.94
C LEU A 83 6.96 6.21 -9.05
N PRO A 84 7.97 6.94 -8.51
CA PRO A 84 7.70 8.15 -7.73
C PRO A 84 6.82 9.14 -8.51
N GLY A 85 5.82 9.69 -7.83
CA GLY A 85 4.84 10.59 -8.43
C GLY A 85 3.57 9.90 -8.91
N ASP A 86 3.56 8.57 -8.99
CA ASP A 86 2.35 7.84 -9.37
C ASP A 86 1.33 7.85 -8.25
N CYS A 87 0.07 7.91 -8.65
CA CYS A 87 -1.07 7.72 -7.76
C CYS A 87 -1.74 6.40 -8.11
N LEU A 88 -1.82 5.50 -7.13
CA LEU A 88 -2.44 4.20 -7.30
C LEU A 88 -3.82 4.24 -6.65
N TYR A 89 -4.85 3.99 -7.42
CA TYR A 89 -6.22 4.01 -6.92
C TYR A 89 -6.84 2.62 -6.97
N CYS A 90 -7.27 2.14 -5.81
CA CYS A 90 -8.01 0.89 -5.66
C CYS A 90 -9.44 1.22 -5.28
N PRO A 91 -10.38 1.24 -6.24
CA PRO A 91 -11.79 1.52 -5.93
C PRO A 91 -12.41 0.46 -5.02
N LYS A 92 -13.51 0.82 -4.38
CA LYS A 92 -14.29 -0.13 -3.58
C LYS A 92 -14.64 -1.37 -4.43
N GLY A 93 -14.43 -2.54 -3.85
CA GLY A 93 -14.68 -3.83 -4.52
C GLY A 93 -13.50 -4.35 -5.33
N HIS A 94 -12.46 -3.55 -5.52
CA HIS A 94 -11.27 -3.97 -6.26
C HIS A 94 -10.26 -4.65 -5.35
N THR A 95 -9.38 -5.42 -5.98
CA THR A 95 -8.34 -6.21 -5.31
C THR A 95 -6.98 -5.73 -5.77
N HIS A 96 -6.03 -5.60 -4.84
CA HIS A 96 -4.67 -5.21 -5.19
C HIS A 96 -3.62 -5.78 -4.22
N SER A 97 -2.35 -5.70 -4.65
CA SER A 97 -1.17 -6.02 -3.85
C SER A 97 -0.03 -5.13 -4.29
N LEU A 98 0.51 -4.35 -3.36
CA LEU A 98 1.68 -3.50 -3.61
C LEU A 98 2.94 -4.28 -3.25
N VAL A 99 3.92 -4.28 -4.13
CA VAL A 99 5.15 -5.05 -3.93
C VAL A 99 6.39 -4.22 -4.20
N ASN A 100 7.45 -4.48 -3.44
CA ASN A 100 8.79 -4.04 -3.78
C ASN A 100 9.56 -5.28 -4.24
N PRO A 101 9.87 -5.43 -5.54
CA PRO A 101 10.41 -6.68 -6.06
C PRO A 101 11.72 -7.09 -5.39
N GLU A 102 11.95 -8.39 -5.32
CA GLU A 102 13.24 -8.95 -4.94
C GLU A 102 14.29 -8.44 -5.92
N GLY A 103 15.46 -8.05 -5.41
CA GLY A 103 16.52 -7.47 -6.24
C GLY A 103 16.42 -5.96 -6.45
N SER A 104 15.36 -5.31 -5.98
CA SER A 104 15.31 -3.86 -5.95
C SER A 104 16.43 -3.30 -5.06
N LEU A 105 16.92 -2.11 -5.37
CA LEU A 105 18.01 -1.46 -4.63
C LEU A 105 17.53 -0.46 -3.58
N GLU A 106 16.24 -0.13 -3.59
CA GLU A 106 15.69 0.93 -2.75
C GLU A 106 14.43 0.47 -2.03
N ASP A 107 14.15 1.09 -0.89
CA ASP A 107 12.86 0.97 -0.24
C ASP A 107 11.79 1.67 -1.07
N LEU A 108 10.60 1.10 -1.10
CA LEU A 108 9.43 1.74 -1.69
C LEU A 108 8.70 2.49 -0.57
N VAL A 109 8.66 3.82 -0.68
CA VAL A 109 8.05 4.70 0.32
C VAL A 109 6.85 5.40 -0.31
N PHE A 110 5.75 5.45 0.44
CA PHE A 110 4.50 5.98 -0.09
C PHE A 110 3.60 6.53 1.02
N TYR A 111 2.70 7.43 0.64
CA TYR A 111 1.56 7.82 1.48
C TYR A 111 0.33 7.09 1.00
N ALA A 112 -0.57 6.76 1.92
CA ALA A 112 -1.84 6.13 1.59
C ALA A 112 -2.97 6.63 2.47
N VAL A 113 -4.17 6.61 1.89
CA VAL A 113 -5.41 6.92 2.58
C VAL A 113 -6.40 5.80 2.25
N VAL A 114 -7.05 5.26 3.29
CA VAL A 114 -8.07 4.22 3.16
C VAL A 114 -9.37 4.75 3.77
N PRO A 115 -10.15 5.52 3.00
CA PRO A 115 -11.45 6.01 3.47
C PRO A 115 -12.50 4.90 3.36
N VAL A 116 -13.32 4.80 4.40
CA VAL A 116 -14.47 3.87 4.40
C VAL A 116 -15.59 4.44 3.52
N GLN A 117 -16.24 3.58 2.78
CA GLN A 117 -17.30 3.97 1.85
C GLN A 117 -18.57 3.15 2.05
#